data_fe474f13c143d6cf0134ffee27d7a904
#
_entry.id   fe474f13c143d6cf0134ffee27d7a904
#
_cell.length_a   1.000
_cell.length_b   1.000
_cell.length_c   1.000
_cell.angle_alpha   90.00
_cell.angle_beta   90.00
_cell.angle_gamma   90.00
#
_symmetry.space_group_name_H-M   'P 1'
#
loop_
_entity.id
_entity.type
_entity.pdbx_description
1 polymer ?
#
loop_
_entity_poly.entity_id
_entity_poly.type
_entity_poly.pdbx_seq_one_letter_code
_entity_poly.pdbx_strand_id
1 'polypeptide(L)'
;SLTMALTPLVASLGAKIAKRLEEQSDFTHYLGQDRDANEIKESDDFVVVVGYGVVGKVVCDLLDRKFIKYVGLDIEPNKVITARNAGLPVFYGDIGRQEVGDAFNVGKAKMVAICISDKQQCNRVAIALRRFYPELKIFARASDADHATRLQNTLNVAAMVPILPEHNLLLTLPFGSAVMKSLGVPVEEVNAITEQKRKEVLSGRGLD
;
A
#
# COMPACT_ATOMS: atom_id res chain seq x y z
N SER A 1 29.85 -19.62 43.48
CA SER A 1 28.48 -19.63 42.94
C SER A 1 28.26 -18.52 41.91
N LEU A 2 29.04 -18.60 40.84
CA LEU A 2 28.95 -17.66 39.66
C LEU A 2 27.70 -17.93 38.80
N THR A 3 27.10 -19.12 38.93
CA THR A 3 25.99 -19.58 38.13
C THR A 3 24.63 -18.92 38.49
N MET A 4 24.47 -18.48 39.75
CA MET A 4 23.22 -17.85 40.20
C MET A 4 23.05 -16.40 39.69
N ALA A 5 24.12 -15.69 39.35
CA ALA A 5 24.08 -14.32 38.85
C ALA A 5 23.84 -14.25 37.34
N LEU A 6 24.17 -15.32 36.58
CA LEU A 6 24.01 -15.36 35.12
C LEU A 6 22.57 -15.70 34.66
N THR A 7 21.81 -16.41 35.50
CA THR A 7 20.46 -16.91 35.14
C THR A 7 19.46 -15.80 34.81
N PRO A 8 19.37 -14.66 35.53
CA PRO A 8 18.43 -13.60 35.18
C PRO A 8 18.83 -12.88 33.88
N LEU A 9 20.12 -12.83 33.55
CA LEU A 9 20.59 -12.18 32.33
C LEU A 9 20.27 -13.02 31.09
N VAL A 10 20.45 -14.33 31.17
CA VAL A 10 20.09 -15.27 30.09
C VAL A 10 18.57 -15.36 29.92
N ALA A 11 17.81 -15.34 31.02
CA ALA A 11 16.35 -15.32 30.95
C ALA A 11 15.80 -14.04 30.32
N SER A 12 16.38 -12.87 30.62
CA SER A 12 15.96 -11.60 30.01
C SER A 12 16.34 -11.50 28.53
N LEU A 13 17.49 -12.08 28.12
CA LEU A 13 17.87 -12.21 26.72
C LEU A 13 16.97 -13.19 25.98
N GLY A 14 16.67 -14.34 26.59
CA GLY A 14 15.76 -15.34 26.04
C GLY A 14 14.36 -14.80 25.83
N ALA A 15 13.83 -14.03 26.80
CA ALA A 15 12.52 -13.39 26.67
C ALA A 15 12.47 -12.32 25.57
N LYS A 16 13.54 -11.55 25.37
CA LYS A 16 13.66 -10.58 24.26
C LYS A 16 13.77 -11.26 22.89
N ILE A 17 14.47 -12.39 22.83
CA ILE A 17 14.59 -13.19 21.61
C ILE A 17 13.28 -13.91 21.32
N ALA A 18 12.63 -14.49 22.32
CA ALA A 18 11.32 -15.13 22.18
C ALA A 18 10.27 -14.13 21.71
N LYS A 19 10.21 -12.93 22.30
CA LYS A 19 9.30 -11.87 21.87
C LYS A 19 9.56 -11.40 20.43
N ARG A 20 10.81 -11.31 19.99
CA ARG A 20 11.16 -11.03 18.59
C ARG A 20 10.81 -12.18 17.64
N LEU A 21 10.92 -13.42 18.10
CA LEU A 21 10.55 -14.61 17.34
C LEU A 21 9.02 -14.79 17.28
N GLU A 22 8.29 -14.47 18.34
CA GLU A 22 6.82 -14.40 18.34
C GLU A 22 6.32 -13.30 17.41
N GLU A 23 6.85 -12.08 17.51
CA GLU A 23 6.57 -10.99 16.57
C GLU A 23 6.92 -11.40 15.11
N GLN A 24 7.92 -12.24 14.91
CA GLN A 24 8.34 -12.73 13.60
C GLN A 24 7.49 -13.92 13.12
N SER A 25 6.92 -14.74 14.01
CA SER A 25 6.02 -15.86 13.66
C SER A 25 4.59 -15.37 13.39
N ASP A 26 4.07 -14.42 14.15
CA ASP A 26 2.83 -13.71 13.82
C ASP A 26 2.97 -12.95 12.50
N PHE A 27 4.17 -12.45 12.22
CA PHE A 27 4.53 -11.76 11.01
C PHE A 27 4.47 -12.65 9.76
N THR A 28 4.84 -13.93 9.84
CA THR A 28 4.70 -14.88 8.73
C THR A 28 3.24 -15.17 8.40
N HIS A 29 2.33 -15.06 9.35
CA HIS A 29 0.89 -15.19 9.10
C HIS A 29 0.35 -13.99 8.29
N TYR A 30 0.95 -12.80 8.44
CA TYR A 30 0.60 -11.60 7.65
C TYR A 30 1.31 -11.50 6.29
N LEU A 31 2.26 -12.40 6.00
CA LEU A 31 3.00 -12.45 4.73
C LEU A 31 2.24 -13.13 3.58
N GLY A 32 0.93 -13.21 3.67
CA GLY A 32 0.10 -13.57 2.51
C GLY A 32 -0.05 -15.07 2.26
N GLN A 33 -0.04 -15.92 3.29
CA GLN A 33 -0.49 -17.32 3.19
C GLN A 33 -2.03 -17.47 3.24
N ASP A 34 -2.77 -16.36 3.29
CA ASP A 34 -4.23 -16.37 3.26
C ASP A 34 -4.76 -16.78 1.88
N ARG A 35 -5.87 -17.53 1.88
CA ARG A 35 -6.59 -17.93 0.67
C ARG A 35 -6.95 -16.73 -0.21
N ASP A 36 -7.37 -15.63 0.41
CA ASP A 36 -7.75 -14.40 -0.29
C ASP A 36 -6.59 -13.77 -1.06
N ALA A 37 -5.38 -13.76 -0.46
CA ALA A 37 -4.18 -13.28 -1.14
C ALA A 37 -3.79 -14.17 -2.32
N ASN A 38 -3.92 -15.48 -2.20
CA ASN A 38 -3.59 -16.42 -3.26
C ASN A 38 -4.59 -16.31 -4.42
N GLU A 39 -5.88 -16.19 -4.14
CA GLU A 39 -6.91 -15.98 -5.15
C GLU A 39 -6.71 -14.68 -5.94
N ILE A 40 -6.32 -13.58 -5.26
CA ILE A 40 -6.01 -12.32 -5.93
C ILE A 40 -4.72 -12.43 -6.76
N LYS A 41 -3.69 -13.11 -6.23
CA LYS A 41 -2.40 -13.30 -6.91
C LYS A 41 -2.48 -14.17 -8.16
N GLU A 42 -3.43 -15.08 -8.22
CA GLU A 42 -3.69 -15.94 -9.40
C GLU A 42 -4.45 -15.19 -10.50
N SER A 43 -5.03 -14.03 -10.18
CA SER A 43 -5.72 -13.17 -11.13
C SER A 43 -4.73 -12.26 -11.86
N ASP A 44 -4.91 -12.10 -13.17
CA ASP A 44 -4.14 -11.12 -13.97
C ASP A 44 -4.80 -9.72 -14.00
N ASP A 45 -5.91 -9.52 -13.27
CA ASP A 45 -6.69 -8.27 -13.27
C ASP A 45 -6.82 -7.69 -11.85
N PHE A 46 -5.69 -7.32 -11.27
CA PHE A 46 -5.65 -6.68 -9.94
C PHE A 46 -4.71 -5.48 -9.92
N VAL A 47 -4.87 -4.65 -8.89
CA VAL A 47 -4.07 -3.45 -8.65
C VAL A 47 -3.22 -3.66 -7.40
N VAL A 48 -1.97 -3.21 -7.42
CA VAL A 48 -1.14 -3.16 -6.21
C VAL A 48 -1.13 -1.73 -5.68
N VAL A 49 -1.51 -1.55 -4.41
CA VAL A 49 -1.50 -0.25 -3.72
C VAL A 49 -0.36 -0.26 -2.71
N VAL A 50 0.63 0.61 -2.91
CA VAL A 50 1.84 0.68 -2.07
C VAL A 50 1.77 1.89 -1.14
N GLY A 51 1.75 1.62 0.17
CA GLY A 51 1.54 2.61 1.22
C GLY A 51 0.07 2.74 1.60
N TYR A 52 -0.30 2.15 2.75
CA TYR A 52 -1.66 2.17 3.30
C TYR A 52 -1.86 3.30 4.31
N GLY A 53 -1.41 4.52 3.91
CA GLY A 53 -1.69 5.77 4.61
C GLY A 53 -3.01 6.39 4.18
N VAL A 54 -3.21 7.69 4.45
CA VAL A 54 -4.46 8.41 4.11
C VAL A 54 -4.82 8.26 2.62
N VAL A 55 -3.87 8.47 1.72
CA VAL A 55 -4.10 8.37 0.26
C VAL A 55 -4.36 6.92 -0.15
N GLY A 56 -3.57 5.97 0.37
CA GLY A 56 -3.74 4.54 0.05
C GLY A 56 -5.09 4.00 0.50
N LYS A 57 -5.56 4.36 1.69
CA LYS A 57 -6.90 4.00 2.19
C LYS A 57 -8.00 4.49 1.25
N VAL A 58 -7.91 5.74 0.76
CA VAL A 58 -8.88 6.29 -0.20
C VAL A 58 -8.86 5.53 -1.52
N VAL A 59 -7.66 5.22 -2.03
CA VAL A 59 -7.53 4.45 -3.27
C VAL A 59 -8.16 3.06 -3.11
N CYS A 60 -7.85 2.34 -2.02
CA CYS A 60 -8.43 1.02 -1.74
C CYS A 60 -9.96 1.09 -1.63
N ASP A 61 -10.52 2.05 -0.89
CA ASP A 61 -11.97 2.23 -0.76
C ASP A 61 -12.65 2.50 -2.12
N LEU A 62 -12.03 3.28 -3.00
CA LEU A 62 -12.58 3.53 -4.34
C LEU A 62 -12.51 2.29 -5.24
N LEU A 63 -11.44 1.48 -5.11
CA LEU A 63 -11.31 0.20 -5.82
C LEU A 63 -12.35 -0.80 -5.33
N ASP A 64 -12.57 -0.92 -4.02
CA ASP A 64 -13.61 -1.77 -3.43
C ASP A 64 -15.00 -1.43 -3.94
N ARG A 65 -15.35 -0.15 -4.00
CA ARG A 65 -16.65 0.33 -4.54
C ARG A 65 -16.87 -0.05 -5.99
N LYS A 66 -15.81 -0.30 -6.72
CA LYS A 66 -15.83 -0.73 -8.11
C LYS A 66 -15.66 -2.23 -8.29
N PHE A 67 -15.51 -2.97 -7.19
CA PHE A 67 -15.22 -4.39 -7.20
C PHE A 67 -13.93 -4.71 -8.00
N ILE A 68 -12.98 -3.76 -8.01
CA ILE A 68 -11.66 -3.96 -8.61
C ILE A 68 -10.78 -4.64 -7.56
N LYS A 69 -10.29 -5.83 -7.88
CA LYS A 69 -9.37 -6.58 -7.01
C LYS A 69 -8.08 -5.79 -6.78
N TYR A 70 -7.61 -5.76 -5.54
CA TYR A 70 -6.32 -5.12 -5.21
C TYR A 70 -5.60 -5.86 -4.09
N VAL A 71 -4.31 -5.60 -4.00
CA VAL A 71 -3.44 -5.96 -2.88
C VAL A 71 -2.80 -4.70 -2.34
N GLY A 72 -3.02 -4.39 -1.07
CA GLY A 72 -2.33 -3.32 -0.36
C GLY A 72 -1.01 -3.84 0.23
N LEU A 73 0.06 -3.05 0.13
CA LEU A 73 1.35 -3.34 0.76
C LEU A 73 1.81 -2.14 1.59
N ASP A 74 2.16 -2.37 2.84
CA ASP A 74 2.74 -1.35 3.72
C ASP A 74 3.87 -1.96 4.56
N ILE A 75 4.84 -1.13 4.95
CA ILE A 75 5.96 -1.52 5.80
C ILE A 75 5.69 -1.23 7.29
N GLU A 76 4.57 -0.62 7.63
CA GLU A 76 4.17 -0.35 9.00
C GLU A 76 3.22 -1.44 9.52
N PRO A 77 3.68 -2.30 10.46
CA PRO A 77 2.90 -3.44 10.94
C PRO A 77 1.52 -3.04 11.50
N ASN A 78 1.45 -1.95 12.25
CA ASN A 78 0.20 -1.49 12.88
C ASN A 78 -0.89 -1.15 11.86
N LYS A 79 -0.51 -0.54 10.72
CA LYS A 79 -1.45 -0.26 9.63
C LYS A 79 -1.96 -1.53 8.98
N VAL A 80 -1.07 -2.50 8.79
CA VAL A 80 -1.42 -3.81 8.22
C VAL A 80 -2.37 -4.57 9.13
N ILE A 81 -2.06 -4.68 10.43
CA ILE A 81 -2.90 -5.35 11.42
C ILE A 81 -4.29 -4.73 11.45
N THR A 82 -4.38 -3.40 11.52
CA THR A 82 -5.66 -2.69 11.52
C THR A 82 -6.49 -2.99 10.27
N ALA A 83 -5.86 -2.94 9.10
CA ALA A 83 -6.53 -3.21 7.83
C ALA A 83 -6.98 -4.67 7.72
N ARG A 84 -6.14 -5.63 8.12
CA ARG A 84 -6.46 -7.07 8.13
C ARG A 84 -7.61 -7.39 9.08
N ASN A 85 -7.64 -6.79 10.27
CA ASN A 85 -8.74 -6.94 11.22
C ASN A 85 -10.08 -6.39 10.66
N ALA A 86 -10.02 -5.43 9.75
CA ALA A 86 -11.17 -4.93 8.99
C ALA A 86 -11.51 -5.79 7.76
N GLY A 87 -10.83 -6.91 7.53
CA GLY A 87 -11.06 -7.81 6.39
C GLY A 87 -10.49 -7.31 5.06
N LEU A 88 -9.61 -6.31 5.08
CA LEU A 88 -9.04 -5.74 3.85
C LEU A 88 -7.79 -6.50 3.39
N PRO A 89 -7.55 -6.65 2.08
CA PRO A 89 -6.41 -7.38 1.51
C PRO A 89 -5.12 -6.54 1.57
N VAL A 90 -4.71 -6.15 2.77
CA VAL A 90 -3.49 -5.38 3.02
C VAL A 90 -2.48 -6.26 3.73
N PHE A 91 -1.24 -6.27 3.23
CA PHE A 91 -0.19 -7.15 3.69
C PHE A 91 1.07 -6.37 4.03
N TYR A 92 1.89 -6.94 4.89
CA TYR A 92 3.20 -6.40 5.18
C TYR A 92 4.18 -6.75 4.04
N GLY A 93 4.90 -5.75 3.53
CA GLY A 93 5.93 -5.99 2.56
C GLY A 93 6.61 -4.71 2.06
N ASP A 94 7.93 -4.79 1.90
CA ASP A 94 8.70 -3.76 1.22
C ASP A 94 8.81 -4.09 -0.28
N ILE A 95 7.94 -3.47 -1.08
CA ILE A 95 7.90 -3.68 -2.54
C ILE A 95 9.18 -3.22 -3.26
N GLY A 96 10.05 -2.48 -2.60
CA GLY A 96 11.39 -2.17 -3.12
C GLY A 96 12.31 -3.39 -3.18
N ARG A 97 11.90 -4.54 -2.64
CA ARG A 97 12.60 -5.82 -2.72
C ARG A 97 11.91 -6.71 -3.75
N GLN A 98 12.69 -7.28 -4.66
CA GLN A 98 12.17 -8.12 -5.73
C GLN A 98 11.40 -9.34 -5.21
N GLU A 99 11.91 -9.96 -4.14
CA GLU A 99 11.30 -11.15 -3.55
C GLU A 99 9.87 -10.90 -3.08
N VAL A 100 9.60 -9.69 -2.56
CA VAL A 100 8.23 -9.28 -2.17
C VAL A 100 7.38 -9.08 -3.42
N GLY A 101 7.90 -8.40 -4.44
CA GLY A 101 7.18 -8.21 -5.70
C GLY A 101 6.81 -9.53 -6.36
N ASP A 102 7.72 -10.48 -6.39
CA ASP A 102 7.50 -11.82 -6.96
C ASP A 102 6.50 -12.64 -6.11
N ALA A 103 6.59 -12.54 -4.77
CA ALA A 103 5.64 -13.21 -3.86
C ALA A 103 4.19 -12.72 -4.04
N PHE A 104 4.00 -11.48 -4.47
CA PHE A 104 2.68 -10.90 -4.76
C PHE A 104 2.34 -10.84 -6.26
N ASN A 105 3.13 -11.50 -7.13
CA ASN A 105 2.93 -11.51 -8.59
C ASN A 105 2.77 -10.11 -9.20
N VAL A 106 3.51 -9.13 -8.69
CA VAL A 106 3.40 -7.71 -9.08
C VAL A 106 3.58 -7.50 -10.58
N GLY A 107 4.40 -8.32 -11.22
CA GLY A 107 4.58 -8.28 -12.67
C GLY A 107 3.32 -8.57 -13.49
N LYS A 108 2.32 -9.23 -12.91
CA LYS A 108 1.01 -9.51 -13.53
C LYS A 108 -0.06 -8.49 -13.17
N ALA A 109 0.24 -7.56 -12.26
CA ALA A 109 -0.71 -6.54 -11.89
C ALA A 109 -1.03 -5.61 -13.07
N LYS A 110 -2.28 -5.19 -13.17
CA LYS A 110 -2.71 -4.21 -14.16
C LYS A 110 -2.04 -2.85 -13.96
N MET A 111 -1.77 -2.50 -12.72
CA MET A 111 -1.12 -1.26 -12.33
C MET A 111 -0.60 -1.33 -10.89
N VAL A 112 0.44 -0.56 -10.59
CA VAL A 112 0.86 -0.25 -9.22
C VAL A 112 0.56 1.22 -8.91
N ALA A 113 -0.14 1.48 -7.81
CA ALA A 113 -0.39 2.81 -7.27
C ALA A 113 0.53 3.05 -6.06
N ILE A 114 1.53 3.92 -6.19
CA ILE A 114 2.43 4.31 -5.10
C ILE A 114 1.80 5.47 -4.34
N CYS A 115 1.33 5.21 -3.12
CA CYS A 115 0.65 6.18 -2.24
C CYS A 115 1.54 6.67 -1.09
N ILE A 116 2.84 6.38 -1.13
CA ILE A 116 3.82 6.73 -0.11
C ILE A 116 3.99 8.26 -0.04
N SER A 117 4.00 8.83 1.17
CA SER A 117 4.17 10.26 1.38
C SER A 117 5.63 10.72 1.34
N ASP A 118 6.53 9.89 1.82
CA ASP A 118 7.95 10.20 1.81
C ASP A 118 8.54 10.15 0.41
N LYS A 119 9.15 11.27 -0.01
CA LYS A 119 9.69 11.45 -1.36
C LYS A 119 10.82 10.47 -1.68
N GLN A 120 11.71 10.20 -0.71
CA GLN A 120 12.85 9.34 -0.93
C GLN A 120 12.40 7.89 -1.05
N GLN A 121 11.47 7.47 -0.19
CA GLN A 121 10.89 6.14 -0.23
C GLN A 121 10.08 5.91 -1.51
N CYS A 122 9.29 6.90 -1.95
CA CYS A 122 8.57 6.86 -3.22
C CYS A 122 9.53 6.66 -4.41
N ASN A 123 10.61 7.45 -4.47
CA ASN A 123 11.64 7.31 -5.51
C ASN A 123 12.29 5.93 -5.50
N ARG A 124 12.69 5.44 -4.32
CA ARG A 124 13.30 4.11 -4.17
C ARG A 124 12.38 3.01 -4.71
N VAL A 125 11.11 3.06 -4.34
CA VAL A 125 10.10 2.09 -4.80
C VAL A 125 9.86 2.21 -6.29
N ALA A 126 9.70 3.42 -6.83
CA ALA A 126 9.48 3.64 -8.26
C ALA A 126 10.65 3.14 -9.12
N ILE A 127 11.89 3.40 -8.70
CA ILE A 127 13.11 2.92 -9.37
C ILE A 127 13.16 1.39 -9.33
N ALA A 128 12.90 0.77 -8.18
CA ALA A 128 12.92 -0.69 -8.03
C ALA A 128 11.86 -1.35 -8.93
N LEU A 129 10.62 -0.85 -8.89
CA LEU A 129 9.53 -1.37 -9.73
C LEU A 129 9.85 -1.25 -11.22
N ARG A 130 10.37 -0.10 -11.66
CA ARG A 130 10.73 0.09 -13.07
C ARG A 130 11.89 -0.82 -13.50
N ARG A 131 12.83 -1.10 -12.60
CA ARG A 131 13.95 -2.02 -12.84
C ARG A 131 13.48 -3.47 -12.95
N PHE A 132 12.62 -3.93 -12.05
CA PHE A 132 12.17 -5.32 -11.98
C PHE A 132 11.04 -5.62 -12.97
N TYR A 133 10.16 -4.62 -13.22
CA TYR A 133 8.96 -4.75 -14.05
C TYR A 133 8.88 -3.57 -15.06
N PRO A 134 9.68 -3.60 -16.15
CA PRO A 134 9.81 -2.45 -17.07
C PRO A 134 8.50 -2.00 -17.70
N GLU A 135 7.60 -2.94 -18.03
CA GLU A 135 6.34 -2.66 -18.74
C GLU A 135 5.17 -2.34 -17.80
N LEU A 136 5.38 -2.44 -16.49
CA LEU A 136 4.33 -2.26 -15.52
C LEU A 136 3.84 -0.80 -15.51
N LYS A 137 2.52 -0.60 -15.56
CA LYS A 137 1.92 0.72 -15.35
C LYS A 137 2.10 1.14 -13.90
N ILE A 138 2.72 2.29 -13.68
CA ILE A 138 2.94 2.84 -12.35
C ILE A 138 2.31 4.22 -12.29
N PHE A 139 1.50 4.44 -11.26
CA PHE A 139 0.93 5.73 -10.91
C PHE A 139 1.44 6.12 -9.51
N ALA A 140 2.07 7.27 -9.37
CA ALA A 140 2.71 7.65 -8.13
C ALA A 140 2.18 8.97 -7.54
N ARG A 141 2.07 9.01 -6.23
CA ARG A 141 1.94 10.23 -5.48
C ARG A 141 3.27 10.98 -5.50
N ALA A 142 3.27 12.19 -6.06
CA ALA A 142 4.41 13.08 -5.98
C ALA A 142 4.28 14.05 -4.80
N SER A 143 5.41 14.48 -4.24
CA SER A 143 5.44 15.45 -3.13
C SER A 143 5.22 16.88 -3.63
N ASP A 144 5.73 17.18 -4.81
CA ASP A 144 5.74 18.50 -5.45
C ASP A 144 5.79 18.36 -6.99
N ALA A 145 5.63 19.46 -7.70
CA ALA A 145 5.63 19.48 -9.16
C ALA A 145 6.95 19.02 -9.78
N ASP A 146 8.09 19.38 -9.17
CA ASP A 146 9.41 18.95 -9.63
C ASP A 146 9.60 17.44 -9.46
N HIS A 147 9.06 16.89 -8.38
CA HIS A 147 9.07 15.45 -8.15
C HIS A 147 8.20 14.73 -9.19
N ALA A 148 7.00 15.24 -9.46
CA ALA A 148 6.13 14.67 -10.49
C ALA A 148 6.82 14.66 -11.86
N THR A 149 7.42 15.78 -12.24
CA THR A 149 8.16 15.92 -13.51
C THR A 149 9.33 14.93 -13.62
N ARG A 150 10.08 14.73 -12.52
CA ARG A 150 11.18 13.74 -12.49
C ARG A 150 10.68 12.32 -12.63
N LEU A 151 9.63 11.94 -11.89
CA LEU A 151 9.02 10.60 -12.00
C LEU A 151 8.55 10.32 -13.43
N GLN A 152 7.92 11.29 -14.08
CA GLN A 152 7.44 11.16 -15.46
C GLN A 152 8.58 11.06 -16.47
N ASN A 153 9.50 11.99 -16.43
CA ASN A 153 10.53 12.11 -17.46
C ASN A 153 11.64 11.06 -17.33
N THR A 154 11.99 10.67 -16.09
CA THR A 154 13.13 9.76 -15.85
C THR A 154 12.69 8.30 -15.79
N LEU A 155 11.52 8.03 -15.20
CA LEU A 155 11.07 6.67 -14.91
C LEU A 155 9.82 6.25 -15.72
N ASN A 156 9.28 7.14 -16.54
CA ASN A 156 8.01 6.93 -17.24
C ASN A 156 6.89 6.48 -16.27
N VAL A 157 6.81 7.15 -15.13
CA VAL A 157 5.81 6.91 -14.07
C VAL A 157 4.81 8.03 -14.12
N ALA A 158 3.53 7.73 -14.34
CA ALA A 158 2.47 8.71 -14.20
C ALA A 158 2.45 9.22 -12.75
N ALA A 159 2.49 10.53 -12.54
CA ALA A 159 2.60 11.09 -11.22
C ALA A 159 1.66 12.28 -11.02
N MET A 160 1.11 12.40 -9.81
CA MET A 160 0.23 13.48 -9.41
C MET A 160 0.59 13.97 -8.00
N VAL A 161 0.58 15.27 -7.81
CA VAL A 161 0.71 15.90 -6.48
C VAL A 161 -0.69 16.01 -5.88
N PRO A 162 -1.03 15.23 -4.83
CA PRO A 162 -2.29 15.43 -4.14
C PRO A 162 -2.22 16.71 -3.30
N ILE A 163 -3.27 17.51 -3.33
CA ILE A 163 -3.39 18.67 -2.44
C ILE A 163 -3.84 18.12 -1.08
N LEU A 164 -2.93 18.09 -0.11
CA LEU A 164 -3.20 17.62 1.24
C LEU A 164 -3.01 18.77 2.25
N PRO A 165 -4.06 19.38 2.80
CA PRO A 165 -4.01 19.84 4.18
C PRO A 165 -4.14 18.59 5.08
N GLU A 166 -3.38 18.53 6.14
CA GLU A 166 -3.10 17.34 6.97
C GLU A 166 -4.32 16.62 7.59
N HIS A 167 -5.54 17.12 7.40
CA HIS A 167 -6.77 16.54 7.97
C HIS A 167 -7.99 16.57 7.03
N ASN A 168 -7.84 16.83 5.74
CA ASN A 168 -9.00 16.86 4.85
C ASN A 168 -8.98 15.75 3.81
N LEU A 169 -9.70 14.66 4.13
CA LEU A 169 -9.85 13.48 3.28
C LEU A 169 -10.41 13.82 1.89
N LEU A 170 -11.21 14.88 1.77
CA LEU A 170 -11.79 15.34 0.50
C LEU A 170 -10.75 15.69 -0.55
N LEU A 171 -9.56 16.13 -0.12
CA LEU A 171 -8.49 16.53 -1.02
C LEU A 171 -7.65 15.34 -1.53
N THR A 172 -7.87 14.13 -1.00
CA THR A 172 -7.26 12.90 -1.51
C THR A 172 -8.08 12.26 -2.63
N LEU A 173 -9.37 12.60 -2.73
CA LEU A 173 -10.28 12.04 -3.75
C LEU A 173 -9.80 12.25 -5.19
N PRO A 174 -9.23 13.42 -5.58
CA PRO A 174 -8.70 13.60 -6.93
C PRO A 174 -7.60 12.60 -7.30
N PHE A 175 -6.72 12.25 -6.34
CA PHE A 175 -5.69 11.24 -6.56
C PHE A 175 -6.31 9.86 -6.82
N GLY A 176 -7.25 9.42 -5.97
CA GLY A 176 -7.96 8.15 -6.16
C GLY A 176 -8.73 8.11 -7.48
N SER A 177 -9.38 9.21 -7.85
CA SER A 177 -10.07 9.34 -9.14
C SER A 177 -9.11 9.22 -10.33
N ALA A 178 -7.91 9.80 -10.23
CA ALA A 178 -6.89 9.70 -11.27
C ALA A 178 -6.38 8.26 -11.42
N VAL A 179 -6.21 7.53 -10.33
CA VAL A 179 -5.86 6.09 -10.34
C VAL A 179 -6.93 5.30 -11.10
N MET A 180 -8.21 5.48 -10.76
CA MET A 180 -9.32 4.76 -11.42
C MET A 180 -9.42 5.09 -12.92
N LYS A 181 -9.26 6.36 -13.30
CA LYS A 181 -9.20 6.76 -14.72
C LYS A 181 -8.03 6.10 -15.46
N SER A 182 -6.87 5.99 -14.83
CA SER A 182 -5.69 5.31 -15.40
C SER A 182 -5.90 3.81 -15.58
N LEU A 183 -6.84 3.21 -14.83
CA LEU A 183 -7.29 1.83 -15.00
C LEU A 183 -8.31 1.67 -16.13
N GLY A 184 -8.78 2.78 -16.72
CA GLY A 184 -9.78 2.77 -17.80
C GLY A 184 -11.22 2.75 -17.31
N VAL A 185 -11.49 3.05 -16.03
CA VAL A 185 -12.85 3.20 -15.53
C VAL A 185 -13.49 4.43 -16.18
N PRO A 186 -14.73 4.32 -16.72
CA PRO A 186 -15.43 5.44 -17.34
C PRO A 186 -15.51 6.67 -16.42
N VAL A 187 -15.35 7.85 -17.01
CA VAL A 187 -15.28 9.12 -16.24
C VAL A 187 -16.58 9.36 -15.44
N GLU A 188 -17.71 9.01 -15.98
CA GLU A 188 -19.02 9.15 -15.35
C GLU A 188 -19.11 8.30 -14.07
N GLU A 189 -18.60 7.08 -14.13
CA GLU A 189 -18.59 6.17 -12.99
C GLU A 189 -17.59 6.63 -11.91
N VAL A 190 -16.40 7.08 -12.31
CA VAL A 190 -15.43 7.65 -11.38
C VAL A 190 -16.02 8.87 -10.66
N ASN A 191 -16.69 9.74 -11.38
CA ASN A 191 -17.33 10.94 -10.81
C ASN A 191 -18.45 10.56 -9.83
N ALA A 192 -19.29 9.58 -10.17
CA ALA A 192 -20.38 9.12 -9.30
C ALA A 192 -19.84 8.57 -7.97
N ILE A 193 -18.84 7.69 -8.01
CA ILE A 193 -18.22 7.08 -6.83
C ILE A 193 -17.51 8.14 -5.98
N THR A 194 -16.77 9.05 -6.62
CA THR A 194 -16.07 10.12 -5.94
C THR A 194 -17.02 11.06 -5.23
N GLU A 195 -18.15 11.40 -5.85
CA GLU A 195 -19.18 12.26 -5.26
C GLU A 195 -19.91 11.56 -4.11
N GLN A 196 -20.17 10.26 -4.23
CA GLN A 196 -20.72 9.48 -3.13
C GLN A 196 -19.77 9.49 -1.92
N LYS A 197 -18.47 9.24 -2.13
CA LYS A 197 -17.46 9.29 -1.06
C LYS A 197 -17.33 10.67 -0.45
N ARG A 198 -17.40 11.73 -1.26
CA ARG A 198 -17.43 13.11 -0.79
C ARG A 198 -18.60 13.35 0.19
N LYS A 199 -19.80 12.90 -0.15
CA LYS A 199 -20.98 13.04 0.71
C LYS A 199 -20.84 12.28 2.02
N GLU A 200 -20.26 11.08 2.01
CA GLU A 200 -20.01 10.30 3.22
C GLU A 200 -19.03 11.02 4.15
N VAL A 201 -17.92 11.54 3.62
CA VAL A 201 -16.94 12.30 4.40
C VAL A 201 -17.56 13.56 5.00
N LEU A 202 -18.36 14.31 4.23
CA LEU A 202 -19.06 15.52 4.70
C LEU A 202 -20.14 15.21 5.75
N SER A 203 -20.74 14.02 5.72
CA SER A 203 -21.74 13.60 6.70
C SER A 203 -21.17 13.03 8.00
N GLY A 204 -19.83 13.06 8.17
CA GLY A 204 -19.14 12.52 9.34
C GLY A 204 -19.04 10.98 9.39
N ARG A 205 -19.40 10.27 8.32
CA ARG A 205 -19.24 8.81 8.17
C ARG A 205 -17.95 8.44 7.44
N GLY A 206 -16.93 9.27 7.53
CA GLY A 206 -15.64 9.03 6.89
C GLY A 206 -14.78 8.05 7.71
N LEU A 207 -14.03 7.23 7.02
CA LEU A 207 -12.98 6.28 7.43
C LEU A 207 -12.65 6.27 8.93
N ASP A 208 -13.33 5.47 9.74
CA ASP A 208 -12.83 4.95 11.00
C ASP A 208 -11.90 3.76 10.75
#